data_e21651a85547ca83e4058b08eb754507
#
_entry.id   e21651a85547ca83e4058b08eb754507
#
_cell.length_a   1.000
_cell.length_b   1.000
_cell.length_c   1.000
_cell.angle_alpha   90.00
_cell.angle_beta   90.00
_cell.angle_gamma   90.00
#
_symmetry.space_group_name_H-M   'P 1'
#
loop_
_entity.id
_entity.type
_entity.pdbx_description
1 polymer ?
#
loop_
_entity_poly.entity_id
_entity_poly.type
_entity_poly.pdbx_seq_one_letter_code
_entity_poly.pdbx_strand_id
1 'polypeptide(L)'
;GFWAEEGKTAPKIRWIINTGNTRRESTQAYLIPLLQAAGFDVRADNCDAACYFQKRLPALDYDLAMYISTAPPDPAYLTSSFACDLIPTEANGNIGQNSSGWCNAEASDLLHAADIEVDAAARAEKIKSALKLMSADSILLPLFQFPKSGFWRTDKVGGPVDGELNNYQAFKNFDQWTDVDGDGQIVIGAEQWPECLNPITECANSSWMVWTTAFPVSPGAYTTTNDGQYVVTNLLAGEATVEVL
;
A
#
# COMPACT_ATOMS: atom_id res chain seq x y z
N GLY A 1 -16.73 4.96 31.60
CA GLY A 1 -16.74 6.17 30.75
C GLY A 1 -15.49 6.22 29.89
N PHE A 2 -15.49 7.06 28.87
CA PHE A 2 -14.34 7.27 27.99
C PHE A 2 -13.39 8.34 28.57
N TRP A 3 -12.13 8.27 28.14
CA TRP A 3 -11.11 9.24 28.53
C TRP A 3 -11.44 10.64 27.99
N ALA A 4 -11.42 11.64 28.88
CA ALA A 4 -11.62 13.04 28.56
C ALA A 4 -10.76 13.90 29.48
N GLU A 5 -10.40 15.08 29.03
CA GLU A 5 -9.85 16.10 29.91
C GLU A 5 -10.92 16.53 30.94
N GLU A 6 -10.47 16.96 32.14
CA GLU A 6 -11.36 17.39 33.19
C GLU A 6 -12.31 18.49 32.70
N GLY A 7 -13.61 18.29 32.90
CA GLY A 7 -14.64 19.23 32.45
C GLY A 7 -14.98 19.19 30.96
N LYS A 8 -14.36 18.26 30.18
CA LYS A 8 -14.65 18.12 28.73
C LYS A 8 -15.35 16.78 28.42
N THR A 9 -15.99 16.75 27.26
CA THR A 9 -16.55 15.52 26.71
C THR A 9 -15.43 14.71 26.05
N ALA A 10 -15.46 13.39 26.18
CA ALA A 10 -14.53 12.50 25.49
C ALA A 10 -14.59 12.71 23.97
N PRO A 11 -13.44 12.82 23.29
CA PRO A 11 -13.42 12.94 21.84
C PRO A 11 -13.96 11.66 21.20
N LYS A 12 -14.79 11.82 20.20
CA LYS A 12 -15.23 10.71 19.33
C LYS A 12 -14.16 10.46 18.30
N ILE A 13 -13.66 9.24 18.23
CA ILE A 13 -12.63 8.81 17.29
C ILE A 13 -13.31 8.07 16.15
N ARG A 14 -13.31 8.66 14.95
CA ARG A 14 -13.88 8.06 13.73
C ARG A 14 -12.84 7.14 13.10
N TRP A 15 -13.13 5.86 13.08
CA TRP A 15 -12.29 4.88 12.40
C TRP A 15 -12.91 4.48 11.07
N ILE A 16 -12.23 4.83 9.97
CA ILE A 16 -12.70 4.54 8.62
C ILE A 16 -12.00 3.32 8.02
N ILE A 17 -12.75 2.54 7.26
CA ILE A 17 -12.30 1.52 6.30
C ILE A 17 -13.19 1.58 5.07
N ASN A 18 -12.74 1.01 3.95
CA ASN A 18 -13.66 0.76 2.84
C ASN A 18 -14.53 -0.46 3.14
N THR A 19 -15.82 -0.34 2.89
CA THR A 19 -16.77 -1.46 2.98
C THR A 19 -16.54 -2.49 1.88
N GLY A 20 -17.04 -3.70 2.07
CA GLY A 20 -16.89 -4.82 1.13
C GLY A 20 -15.56 -5.57 1.25
N ASN A 21 -14.71 -5.21 2.22
CA ASN A 21 -13.50 -5.94 2.56
C ASN A 21 -13.67 -6.65 3.91
N THR A 22 -14.09 -7.92 3.86
CA THR A 22 -14.44 -8.72 5.04
C THR A 22 -13.33 -8.75 6.09
N ARG A 23 -12.06 -8.79 5.68
CA ARG A 23 -10.94 -8.80 6.62
C ARG A 23 -10.85 -7.48 7.40
N ARG A 24 -10.96 -6.34 6.74
CA ARG A 24 -10.95 -5.03 7.40
C ARG A 24 -12.14 -4.85 8.32
N GLU A 25 -13.31 -5.22 7.84
CA GLU A 25 -14.56 -5.17 8.63
C GLU A 25 -14.46 -6.04 9.89
N SER A 26 -13.97 -7.28 9.77
CA SER A 26 -13.77 -8.18 10.91
C SER A 26 -12.73 -7.64 11.89
N THR A 27 -11.61 -7.09 11.41
CA THR A 27 -10.57 -6.48 12.27
C THR A 27 -11.15 -5.29 13.03
N GLN A 28 -11.87 -4.41 12.37
CA GLN A 28 -12.51 -3.25 12.99
C GLN A 28 -13.56 -3.67 14.04
N ALA A 29 -14.43 -4.62 13.68
CA ALA A 29 -15.44 -5.15 14.59
C ALA A 29 -14.85 -5.80 15.83
N TYR A 30 -13.68 -6.44 15.71
CA TYR A 30 -12.96 -7.04 16.85
C TYR A 30 -12.28 -5.99 17.73
N LEU A 31 -11.63 -4.99 17.13
CA LEU A 31 -10.81 -4.04 17.88
C LEU A 31 -11.60 -2.89 18.53
N ILE A 32 -12.71 -2.44 17.93
CA ILE A 32 -13.52 -1.34 18.49
C ILE A 32 -13.95 -1.62 19.93
N PRO A 33 -14.54 -2.78 20.28
CA PRO A 33 -14.93 -3.06 21.65
C PRO A 33 -13.74 -3.06 22.63
N LEU A 34 -12.57 -3.51 22.21
CA LEU A 34 -11.36 -3.51 23.03
C LEU A 34 -10.85 -2.10 23.29
N LEU A 35 -10.85 -1.24 22.27
CA LEU A 35 -10.49 0.18 22.42
C LEU A 35 -11.49 0.92 23.31
N GLN A 36 -12.79 0.63 23.16
CA GLN A 36 -13.83 1.19 24.02
C GLN A 36 -13.67 0.73 25.48
N ALA A 37 -13.32 -0.54 25.70
CA ALA A 37 -13.03 -1.06 27.04
C ALA A 37 -11.77 -0.41 27.65
N ALA A 38 -10.80 -0.03 26.80
CA ALA A 38 -9.62 0.73 27.21
C ALA A 38 -9.90 2.23 27.45
N GLY A 39 -11.12 2.70 27.20
CA GLY A 39 -11.55 4.08 27.49
C GLY A 39 -11.54 5.03 26.29
N PHE A 40 -11.42 4.56 25.07
CA PHE A 40 -11.47 5.38 23.85
C PHE A 40 -12.86 5.30 23.19
N ASP A 41 -13.50 6.43 22.89
CA ASP A 41 -14.80 6.45 22.17
C ASP A 41 -14.60 6.28 20.66
N VAL A 42 -14.15 5.08 20.25
CA VAL A 42 -13.91 4.74 18.85
C VAL A 42 -15.22 4.28 18.20
N ARG A 43 -15.50 4.81 17.02
CA ARG A 43 -16.69 4.50 16.21
C ARG A 43 -16.29 4.16 14.77
N ALA A 44 -16.95 3.16 14.21
CA ALA A 44 -16.86 2.88 12.77
C ALA A 44 -17.59 4.00 11.99
N ASP A 45 -16.94 4.49 10.93
CA ASP A 45 -17.47 5.53 10.04
C ASP A 45 -17.11 5.19 8.59
N ASN A 46 -17.56 4.02 8.13
CA ASN A 46 -17.14 3.39 6.90
C ASN A 46 -17.91 3.90 5.68
N CYS A 47 -17.28 3.82 4.52
CA CYS A 47 -17.92 4.04 3.23
C CYS A 47 -17.33 3.10 2.16
N ASP A 48 -17.84 3.16 0.92
CA ASP A 48 -17.30 2.36 -0.19
C ASP A 48 -15.88 2.76 -0.57
N ALA A 49 -15.25 1.98 -1.47
CA ALA A 49 -13.85 2.19 -1.84
C ALA A 49 -13.62 3.55 -2.52
N ALA A 50 -14.53 4.01 -3.37
CA ALA A 50 -14.41 5.31 -4.03
C ALA A 50 -14.50 6.47 -3.01
N CYS A 51 -15.45 6.41 -2.09
CA CYS A 51 -15.55 7.35 -0.98
C CYS A 51 -14.29 7.33 -0.11
N TYR A 52 -13.79 6.14 0.24
CA TYR A 52 -12.66 5.97 1.12
C TYR A 52 -11.37 6.52 0.50
N PHE A 53 -10.97 6.00 -0.68
CA PHE A 53 -9.67 6.31 -1.29
C PHE A 53 -9.63 7.63 -2.06
N GLN A 54 -10.76 8.03 -2.70
CA GLN A 54 -10.76 9.21 -3.57
C GLN A 54 -11.28 10.47 -2.88
N LYS A 55 -11.95 10.34 -1.72
CA LYS A 55 -12.53 11.50 -1.02
C LYS A 55 -11.99 11.65 0.38
N ARG A 56 -12.19 10.67 1.26
CA ARG A 56 -11.93 10.83 2.69
C ARG A 56 -10.44 10.79 3.03
N LEU A 57 -9.67 9.87 2.46
CA LEU A 57 -8.23 9.84 2.68
C LEU A 57 -7.52 11.10 2.19
N PRO A 58 -7.71 11.57 0.94
CA PRO A 58 -7.07 12.81 0.48
C PRO A 58 -7.54 14.06 1.23
N ALA A 59 -8.79 14.07 1.69
CA ALA A 59 -9.34 15.18 2.47
C ALA A 59 -8.93 15.14 3.96
N LEU A 60 -8.20 14.11 4.41
CA LEU A 60 -7.86 13.87 5.82
C LEU A 60 -9.10 13.82 6.73
N ASP A 61 -10.27 13.42 6.19
CA ASP A 61 -11.55 13.39 6.90
C ASP A 61 -11.72 12.10 7.69
N TYR A 62 -10.89 11.91 8.70
CA TYR A 62 -10.90 10.76 9.60
C TYR A 62 -10.00 11.00 10.82
N ASP A 63 -10.11 10.15 11.83
CA ASP A 63 -9.20 10.12 12.99
C ASP A 63 -8.31 8.88 12.97
N LEU A 64 -8.87 7.74 12.55
CA LEU A 64 -8.13 6.50 12.26
C LEU A 64 -8.55 5.98 10.89
N ALA A 65 -7.58 5.51 10.12
CA ALA A 65 -7.81 4.84 8.83
C ALA A 65 -7.04 3.53 8.77
N MET A 66 -7.62 2.49 8.17
CA MET A 66 -6.96 1.21 8.03
C MET A 66 -7.00 0.72 6.59
N TYR A 67 -5.82 0.51 6.02
CA TYR A 67 -5.63 -0.15 4.73
C TYR A 67 -4.30 -0.89 4.70
N ILE A 68 -4.06 -1.68 3.67
CA ILE A 68 -2.76 -2.32 3.45
C ILE A 68 -1.91 -1.41 2.59
N SER A 69 -0.68 -1.18 3.02
CA SER A 69 0.36 -0.67 2.15
C SER A 69 1.13 -1.84 1.55
N THR A 70 1.20 -1.88 0.22
CA THR A 70 2.04 -2.81 -0.49
C THR A 70 3.40 -2.15 -0.69
N ALA A 71 4.35 -2.47 0.18
CA ALA A 71 5.69 -1.92 0.09
C ALA A 71 6.43 -2.57 -1.09
N PRO A 72 6.88 -1.81 -2.11
CA PRO A 72 7.83 -2.31 -3.08
C PRO A 72 9.20 -2.57 -2.43
N PRO A 73 10.09 -3.33 -3.08
CA PRO A 73 11.45 -3.55 -2.57
C PRO A 73 12.23 -2.26 -2.35
N ASP A 74 12.04 -1.28 -3.22
CA ASP A 74 12.63 0.05 -3.06
C ASP A 74 11.77 0.92 -2.13
N PRO A 75 12.34 1.48 -1.05
CA PRO A 75 11.62 2.30 -0.09
C PRO A 75 11.33 3.74 -0.55
N ALA A 76 11.59 4.13 -1.80
CA ALA A 76 11.30 5.47 -2.33
C ALA A 76 9.81 5.87 -2.17
N TYR A 77 8.90 4.90 -2.09
CA TYR A 77 7.48 5.17 -1.81
C TYR A 77 7.23 5.88 -0.48
N LEU A 78 8.18 5.82 0.47
CA LEU A 78 8.05 6.51 1.76
C LEU A 78 8.00 8.03 1.58
N THR A 79 8.76 8.58 0.64
CA THR A 79 8.73 10.01 0.34
C THR A 79 7.34 10.43 -0.12
N SER A 80 6.78 9.75 -1.12
CA SER A 80 5.44 10.07 -1.62
C SER A 80 4.36 9.95 -0.55
N SER A 81 4.52 9.03 0.41
CA SER A 81 3.52 8.73 1.42
C SER A 81 3.64 9.55 2.70
N PHE A 82 4.82 10.15 2.98
CA PHE A 82 5.08 10.77 4.30
C PHE A 82 5.81 12.10 4.26
N ALA A 83 6.30 12.58 3.11
CA ALA A 83 6.91 13.91 3.04
C ALA A 83 5.86 15.02 3.22
N CYS A 84 6.25 16.12 3.86
CA CYS A 84 5.37 17.23 4.21
C CYS A 84 4.72 17.90 2.99
N ASP A 85 5.49 18.11 1.94
CA ASP A 85 5.08 18.76 0.68
C ASP A 85 4.12 17.89 -0.16
N LEU A 86 3.99 16.61 0.20
CA LEU A 86 3.11 15.65 -0.48
C LEU A 86 1.80 15.38 0.30
N ILE A 87 1.49 16.20 1.30
CA ILE A 87 0.15 16.25 1.90
C ILE A 87 -0.81 16.91 0.91
N PRO A 88 -1.93 16.25 0.54
CA PRO A 88 -2.94 16.86 -0.31
C PRO A 88 -3.53 18.12 0.34
N THR A 89 -3.52 19.25 -0.36
CA THR A 89 -4.07 20.52 0.10
C THR A 89 -4.70 21.26 -1.09
N GLU A 90 -5.61 22.18 -0.84
CA GLU A 90 -6.15 23.05 -1.90
C GLU A 90 -5.04 23.85 -2.59
N ALA A 91 -4.01 24.25 -1.84
CA ALA A 91 -2.91 25.06 -2.37
C ALA A 91 -2.05 24.30 -3.39
N ASN A 92 -1.91 22.97 -3.26
CA ASN A 92 -1.19 22.12 -4.20
C ASN A 92 -2.13 21.37 -5.18
N GLY A 93 -3.41 21.78 -5.25
CA GLY A 93 -4.41 21.14 -6.11
C GLY A 93 -4.83 19.74 -5.66
N ASN A 94 -4.71 19.45 -4.36
CA ASN A 94 -4.92 18.14 -3.74
C ASN A 94 -3.99 17.05 -4.33
N ILE A 95 -2.81 17.44 -4.77
CA ILE A 95 -1.79 16.52 -5.27
C ILE A 95 -0.95 16.01 -4.09
N GLY A 96 -0.70 14.71 -4.06
CA GLY A 96 0.12 14.05 -3.04
C GLY A 96 -0.52 12.78 -2.52
N GLN A 97 0.28 11.95 -1.89
CA GLN A 97 -0.15 10.66 -1.33
C GLN A 97 0.03 10.57 0.19
N ASN A 98 0.50 11.65 0.83
CA ASN A 98 0.61 11.70 2.29
C ASN A 98 -0.79 11.89 2.91
N SER A 99 -1.60 10.85 2.84
CA SER A 99 -2.95 10.85 3.38
C SER A 99 -2.99 10.72 4.91
N SER A 100 -1.83 10.65 5.58
CA SER A 100 -1.77 10.73 7.05
C SER A 100 -1.85 12.15 7.58
N GLY A 101 -1.53 13.14 6.75
CA GLY A 101 -1.41 14.54 7.17
C GLY A 101 -0.24 14.80 8.12
N TRP A 102 0.59 13.78 8.38
CA TRP A 102 1.76 13.93 9.24
C TRP A 102 2.85 14.74 8.53
N CYS A 103 3.45 15.67 9.25
CA CYS A 103 4.56 16.47 8.76
C CYS A 103 5.63 16.61 9.84
N ASN A 104 6.79 16.06 9.55
CA ASN A 104 8.02 16.28 10.29
C ASN A 104 9.09 16.73 9.28
N ALA A 105 9.55 17.97 9.40
CA ALA A 105 10.46 18.56 8.41
C ALA A 105 11.77 17.77 8.28
N GLU A 106 12.35 17.34 9.40
CA GLU A 106 13.59 16.55 9.40
C GLU A 106 13.42 15.21 8.68
N ALA A 107 12.29 14.53 8.93
CA ALA A 107 11.98 13.27 8.25
C ALA A 107 11.74 13.49 6.74
N SER A 108 11.05 14.57 6.37
CA SER A 108 10.81 14.95 4.97
C SER A 108 12.13 15.22 4.24
N ASP A 109 13.02 15.99 4.83
CA ASP A 109 14.34 16.29 4.28
C ASP A 109 15.19 15.02 4.13
N LEU A 110 15.14 14.10 5.10
CA LEU A 110 15.86 12.82 5.04
C LEU A 110 15.32 11.92 3.92
N LEU A 111 14.01 11.88 3.72
CA LEU A 111 13.38 11.10 2.64
C LEU A 111 13.75 11.65 1.28
N HIS A 112 13.63 12.95 1.05
CA HIS A 112 14.06 13.59 -0.22
C HIS A 112 15.55 13.41 -0.47
N ALA A 113 16.40 13.53 0.56
CA ALA A 113 17.84 13.28 0.44
C ALA A 113 18.16 11.81 0.14
N ALA A 114 17.32 10.88 0.58
CA ALA A 114 17.48 9.46 0.25
C ALA A 114 17.11 9.15 -1.21
N ASP A 115 16.16 9.88 -1.80
CA ASP A 115 15.73 9.65 -3.19
C ASP A 115 16.84 9.99 -4.21
N ILE A 116 17.74 10.90 -3.88
CA ILE A 116 18.86 11.30 -4.73
C ILE A 116 20.20 10.69 -4.30
N GLU A 117 20.23 9.89 -3.24
CA GLU A 117 21.44 9.25 -2.74
C GLU A 117 21.77 7.99 -3.54
N VAL A 118 22.93 7.95 -4.17
CA VAL A 118 23.39 6.82 -4.98
C VAL A 118 24.18 5.78 -4.17
N ASP A 119 24.79 6.16 -3.04
CA ASP A 119 25.41 5.19 -2.13
C ASP A 119 24.33 4.46 -1.33
N ALA A 120 24.22 3.17 -1.53
CA ALA A 120 23.17 2.35 -0.92
C ALA A 120 23.21 2.34 0.62
N ALA A 121 24.41 2.40 1.22
CA ALA A 121 24.56 2.41 2.67
C ALA A 121 24.14 3.77 3.26
N ALA A 122 24.59 4.87 2.64
CA ALA A 122 24.19 6.22 3.05
C ALA A 122 22.68 6.44 2.86
N ARG A 123 22.10 5.93 1.76
CA ARG A 123 20.66 5.94 1.52
C ARG A 123 19.90 5.21 2.62
N ALA A 124 20.32 3.99 2.95
CA ALA A 124 19.68 3.19 4.01
C ALA A 124 19.70 3.89 5.37
N GLU A 125 20.79 4.59 5.74
CA GLU A 125 20.85 5.32 7.01
C GLU A 125 19.92 6.54 7.06
N LYS A 126 19.74 7.26 5.95
CA LYS A 126 18.77 8.35 5.86
C LYS A 126 17.34 7.82 6.06
N ILE A 127 16.99 6.74 5.37
CA ILE A 127 15.67 6.10 5.48
C ILE A 127 15.43 5.59 6.91
N LYS A 128 16.39 4.90 7.53
CA LYS A 128 16.28 4.44 8.93
C LYS A 128 16.07 5.60 9.89
N SER A 129 16.74 6.73 9.67
CA SER A 129 16.59 7.92 10.50
C SER A 129 15.18 8.52 10.37
N ALA A 130 14.65 8.65 9.15
CA ALA A 130 13.27 9.07 8.92
C ALA A 130 12.26 8.12 9.60
N LEU A 131 12.44 6.80 9.46
CA LEU A 131 11.58 5.79 10.09
C LEU A 131 11.60 5.86 11.63
N LYS A 132 12.72 6.24 12.24
CA LYS A 132 12.78 6.45 13.69
C LYS A 132 11.91 7.64 14.13
N LEU A 133 11.93 8.73 13.37
CA LEU A 133 11.07 9.90 13.64
C LEU A 133 9.59 9.53 13.47
N MET A 134 9.24 8.82 12.39
CA MET A 134 7.89 8.32 12.17
C MET A 134 7.40 7.42 13.32
N SER A 135 8.26 6.53 13.81
CA SER A 135 7.95 5.64 14.93
C SER A 135 7.80 6.40 16.25
N ALA A 136 8.62 7.42 16.49
CA ALA A 136 8.53 8.25 17.69
C ALA A 136 7.20 9.00 17.78
N ASP A 137 6.70 9.50 16.64
CA ASP A 137 5.43 10.20 16.54
C ASP A 137 4.21 9.25 16.47
N SER A 138 4.44 7.93 16.42
CA SER A 138 3.39 6.89 16.40
C SER A 138 2.35 7.09 15.29
N ILE A 139 2.78 7.57 14.12
CA ILE A 139 1.88 7.86 12.98
C ILE A 139 1.28 6.60 12.35
N LEU A 140 1.88 5.47 12.59
CA LEU A 140 1.41 4.16 12.16
C LEU A 140 1.24 3.25 13.37
N LEU A 141 0.12 2.55 13.43
CA LEU A 141 -0.19 1.54 14.44
C LEU A 141 -0.15 0.16 13.78
N PRO A 142 1.00 -0.54 13.75
CA PRO A 142 1.09 -1.85 13.14
C PRO A 142 0.22 -2.85 13.91
N LEU A 143 -0.71 -3.52 13.22
CA LEU A 143 -1.59 -4.52 13.82
C LEU A 143 -0.97 -5.92 13.71
N PHE A 144 -0.64 -6.32 12.49
CA PHE A 144 -0.01 -7.63 12.20
C PHE A 144 0.60 -7.61 10.79
N GLN A 145 1.54 -8.52 10.58
CA GLN A 145 2.06 -8.77 9.24
C GLN A 145 1.07 -9.66 8.50
N PHE A 146 0.56 -9.16 7.36
CA PHE A 146 -0.34 -9.95 6.54
C PHE A 146 0.42 -11.10 5.86
N PRO A 147 0.01 -12.37 6.10
CA PRO A 147 0.64 -13.50 5.44
C PRO A 147 0.33 -13.52 3.95
N LYS A 148 1.33 -13.78 3.15
CA LYS A 148 1.15 -14.05 1.73
C LYS A 148 0.83 -15.52 1.55
N SER A 149 -0.29 -15.81 0.90
CA SER A 149 -0.69 -17.19 0.60
C SER A 149 -1.26 -17.22 -0.80
N GLY A 150 -0.71 -18.08 -1.63
CA GLY A 150 -1.26 -18.42 -2.94
C GLY A 150 -1.84 -19.82 -2.90
N PHE A 151 -3.02 -19.99 -3.45
CA PHE A 151 -3.67 -21.30 -3.60
C PHE A 151 -4.07 -21.47 -5.06
N TRP A 152 -3.77 -22.62 -5.62
CA TRP A 152 -4.19 -22.96 -6.98
C TRP A 152 -4.60 -24.41 -7.09
N ARG A 153 -5.44 -24.69 -8.06
CA ARG A 153 -5.87 -26.04 -8.38
C ARG A 153 -4.88 -26.66 -9.38
N THR A 154 -4.15 -27.65 -8.96
CA THR A 154 -3.14 -28.34 -9.81
C THR A 154 -3.76 -29.16 -10.94
N ASP A 155 -5.07 -29.43 -10.87
CA ASP A 155 -5.85 -30.04 -11.93
C ASP A 155 -6.37 -29.03 -12.97
N LYS A 156 -6.17 -27.73 -12.75
CA LYS A 156 -6.57 -26.64 -13.64
C LYS A 156 -5.37 -25.83 -14.13
N VAL A 157 -4.43 -25.52 -13.25
CA VAL A 157 -3.30 -24.63 -13.55
C VAL A 157 -2.00 -25.35 -13.27
N GLY A 158 -1.13 -25.41 -14.27
CA GLY A 158 0.23 -25.93 -14.19
C GLY A 158 1.28 -24.86 -14.49
N GLY A 159 2.54 -25.29 -14.51
CA GLY A 159 3.68 -24.39 -14.69
C GLY A 159 4.23 -23.87 -13.35
N PRO A 160 5.12 -22.88 -13.34
CA PRO A 160 5.78 -22.37 -12.12
C PRO A 160 4.88 -21.35 -11.36
N VAL A 161 3.66 -21.77 -11.00
CA VAL A 161 2.65 -20.92 -10.34
C VAL A 161 3.12 -20.42 -8.96
N ASP A 162 3.94 -21.22 -8.27
CA ASP A 162 4.46 -20.96 -6.93
C ASP A 162 5.77 -20.18 -6.92
N GLY A 163 6.44 -20.05 -8.07
CA GLY A 163 7.81 -19.55 -8.14
C GLY A 163 7.96 -18.04 -7.92
N GLU A 164 6.89 -17.28 -8.12
CA GLU A 164 6.96 -15.83 -8.25
C GLU A 164 5.88 -15.08 -7.45
N LEU A 165 5.48 -15.67 -6.32
CA LEU A 165 4.46 -15.08 -5.45
C LEU A 165 5.03 -13.96 -4.58
N ASN A 166 5.09 -12.75 -5.11
CA ASN A 166 5.35 -11.57 -4.30
C ASN A 166 4.16 -10.61 -4.31
N ASN A 167 4.05 -9.74 -3.30
CA ASN A 167 2.89 -8.85 -3.15
C ASN A 167 2.75 -7.82 -4.26
N TYR A 168 3.87 -7.49 -4.89
CA TYR A 168 3.91 -6.41 -5.85
C TYR A 168 3.64 -6.89 -7.27
N GLN A 169 3.98 -8.16 -7.55
CA GLN A 169 3.89 -8.76 -8.87
C GLN A 169 3.42 -10.21 -8.78
N ALA A 170 2.27 -10.43 -8.15
CA ALA A 170 1.77 -11.77 -7.85
C ALA A 170 1.60 -12.69 -9.08
N PHE A 171 1.44 -12.13 -10.26
CA PHE A 171 1.21 -12.87 -11.50
C PHE A 171 2.23 -12.53 -12.59
N LYS A 172 3.43 -12.10 -12.22
CA LYS A 172 4.43 -11.62 -13.18
C LYS A 172 4.86 -12.65 -14.21
N ASN A 173 4.74 -13.94 -13.91
CA ASN A 173 5.10 -15.05 -14.77
C ASN A 173 3.90 -15.87 -15.28
N PHE A 174 2.73 -15.26 -15.30
CA PHE A 174 1.51 -15.97 -15.73
C PHE A 174 1.58 -16.46 -17.20
N ASP A 175 2.41 -15.83 -18.03
CA ASP A 175 2.74 -16.24 -19.39
C ASP A 175 3.40 -17.64 -19.47
N GLN A 176 3.94 -18.14 -18.33
CA GLN A 176 4.52 -19.47 -18.20
C GLN A 176 3.53 -20.50 -17.63
N TRP A 177 2.34 -20.06 -17.25
CA TRP A 177 1.32 -20.95 -16.72
C TRP A 177 0.63 -21.73 -17.85
N THR A 178 0.14 -22.90 -17.51
CA THR A 178 -0.52 -23.78 -18.47
C THR A 178 -1.92 -24.13 -18.01
N ASP A 179 -2.84 -24.15 -18.96
CA ASP A 179 -4.17 -24.69 -18.80
C ASP A 179 -4.08 -26.22 -18.82
N VAL A 180 -4.28 -26.86 -17.67
CA VAL A 180 -4.07 -28.31 -17.48
C VAL A 180 -5.25 -29.14 -18.00
N ASP A 181 -6.47 -28.65 -17.82
CA ASP A 181 -7.68 -29.38 -18.26
C ASP A 181 -8.15 -29.00 -19.68
N GLY A 182 -7.50 -28.02 -20.30
CA GLY A 182 -7.70 -27.70 -21.72
C GLY A 182 -9.03 -26.99 -22.01
N ASP A 183 -9.63 -26.35 -21.01
CA ASP A 183 -10.89 -25.61 -21.19
C ASP A 183 -10.67 -24.19 -21.79
N GLY A 184 -9.42 -23.79 -21.97
CA GLY A 184 -9.01 -22.51 -22.56
C GLY A 184 -9.09 -21.33 -21.58
N GLN A 185 -9.23 -21.59 -20.28
CA GLN A 185 -9.41 -20.56 -19.27
C GLN A 185 -8.57 -20.80 -18.01
N ILE A 186 -7.96 -19.74 -17.49
CA ILE A 186 -7.39 -19.71 -16.15
C ILE A 186 -8.18 -18.67 -15.34
N VAL A 187 -8.91 -19.13 -14.32
CA VAL A 187 -9.75 -18.27 -13.48
C VAL A 187 -8.96 -17.85 -12.24
N ILE A 188 -8.78 -16.54 -12.06
CA ILE A 188 -8.07 -15.94 -10.92
C ILE A 188 -9.07 -15.33 -9.96
N GLY A 189 -9.02 -15.75 -8.68
CA GLY A 189 -9.82 -15.18 -7.60
C GLY A 189 -9.22 -13.88 -7.08
N ALA A 190 -10.06 -12.88 -6.83
CA ALA A 190 -9.69 -11.60 -6.26
C ALA A 190 -10.44 -11.33 -4.95
N GLU A 191 -9.80 -10.57 -4.04
CA GLU A 191 -10.38 -10.22 -2.73
C GLU A 191 -11.58 -9.26 -2.87
N GLN A 192 -11.55 -8.37 -3.85
CA GLN A 192 -12.60 -7.39 -4.09
C GLN A 192 -12.72 -7.03 -5.57
N TRP A 193 -13.89 -6.52 -5.96
CA TRP A 193 -14.09 -6.00 -7.31
C TRP A 193 -13.38 -4.66 -7.48
N PRO A 194 -12.65 -4.42 -8.59
CA PRO A 194 -12.02 -3.12 -8.86
C PRO A 194 -13.05 -2.09 -9.30
N GLU A 195 -12.85 -0.84 -8.90
CA GLU A 195 -13.71 0.29 -9.31
C GLU A 195 -13.64 0.54 -10.83
N CYS A 196 -12.49 0.32 -11.42
CA CYS A 196 -12.26 0.36 -12.87
C CYS A 196 -11.06 -0.52 -13.25
N LEU A 197 -10.88 -0.75 -14.54
CA LEU A 197 -9.86 -1.66 -15.08
C LEU A 197 -8.65 -0.94 -15.70
N ASN A 198 -8.67 0.39 -15.80
CA ASN A 198 -7.54 1.12 -16.36
C ASN A 198 -6.53 1.48 -15.27
N PRO A 199 -5.33 0.84 -15.22
CA PRO A 199 -4.36 1.05 -14.15
C PRO A 199 -3.72 2.44 -14.13
N ILE A 200 -3.90 3.23 -15.19
CA ILE A 200 -3.32 4.58 -15.30
C ILE A 200 -4.26 5.63 -14.71
N THR A 201 -5.51 5.29 -14.47
CA THR A 201 -6.50 6.21 -13.93
C THR A 201 -6.55 6.17 -12.41
N GLU A 202 -6.94 7.28 -11.80
CA GLU A 202 -7.04 7.43 -10.35
C GLU A 202 -7.95 6.38 -9.70
N CYS A 203 -9.04 5.99 -10.37
CA CYS A 203 -9.96 4.99 -9.84
C CYS A 203 -9.33 3.60 -9.68
N ALA A 204 -8.37 3.23 -10.52
CA ALA A 204 -7.66 1.96 -10.43
C ALA A 204 -6.60 1.95 -9.32
N ASN A 205 -6.13 3.11 -8.91
CA ASN A 205 -5.07 3.24 -7.90
C ASN A 205 -5.46 2.66 -6.53
N SER A 206 -6.76 2.53 -6.26
CA SER A 206 -7.29 1.92 -5.05
C SER A 206 -7.34 0.39 -5.07
N SER A 207 -7.08 -0.25 -6.22
CA SER A 207 -7.19 -1.70 -6.38
C SER A 207 -5.87 -2.35 -6.80
N TRP A 208 -5.19 -2.99 -5.84
CA TRP A 208 -3.98 -3.76 -6.14
C TRP A 208 -4.23 -4.86 -7.20
N MET A 209 -5.47 -5.32 -7.33
CA MET A 209 -5.86 -6.36 -8.29
C MET A 209 -5.73 -5.88 -9.73
N VAL A 210 -6.05 -4.62 -10.00
CA VAL A 210 -5.85 -4.03 -11.34
C VAL A 210 -4.37 -3.96 -11.68
N TRP A 211 -3.54 -3.53 -10.72
CA TRP A 211 -2.09 -3.48 -10.89
C TRP A 211 -1.51 -4.86 -11.14
N THR A 212 -1.85 -5.86 -10.33
CA THR A 212 -1.31 -7.21 -10.47
C THR A 212 -1.72 -7.89 -11.78
N THR A 213 -2.91 -7.62 -12.30
CA THR A 213 -3.36 -8.13 -13.61
C THR A 213 -2.81 -7.33 -14.78
N ALA A 214 -2.47 -6.06 -14.57
CA ALA A 214 -1.88 -5.21 -15.62
C ALA A 214 -0.39 -5.49 -15.85
N PHE A 215 0.36 -5.86 -14.80
CA PHE A 215 1.80 -6.13 -14.91
C PHE A 215 2.17 -7.13 -16.02
N PRO A 216 1.50 -8.26 -16.16
CA PRO A 216 1.84 -9.23 -17.20
C PRO A 216 1.63 -8.70 -18.62
N VAL A 217 0.69 -7.78 -18.84
CA VAL A 217 0.34 -7.21 -20.15
C VAL A 217 0.93 -5.84 -20.41
N SER A 218 1.55 -5.24 -19.38
CA SER A 218 2.24 -3.95 -19.46
C SER A 218 3.64 -4.06 -18.84
N PRO A 219 4.55 -4.80 -19.46
CA PRO A 219 5.86 -5.07 -18.88
C PRO A 219 6.68 -3.79 -18.77
N GLY A 220 7.35 -3.62 -17.62
CA GLY A 220 8.32 -2.56 -17.39
C GLY A 220 9.72 -2.91 -17.90
N ALA A 221 10.62 -1.91 -17.93
CA ALA A 221 12.03 -2.12 -18.22
C ALA A 221 12.74 -2.99 -17.16
N TYR A 222 12.25 -2.93 -15.93
CA TYR A 222 12.73 -3.72 -14.78
C TYR A 222 11.59 -4.52 -14.17
N THR A 223 11.95 -5.66 -13.60
CA THR A 223 11.08 -6.48 -12.75
C THR A 223 11.80 -6.80 -11.44
N THR A 224 11.07 -7.31 -10.46
CA THR A 224 11.66 -7.72 -9.18
C THR A 224 11.75 -9.23 -9.07
N THR A 225 12.84 -9.72 -8.48
CA THR A 225 12.99 -11.12 -8.06
C THR A 225 12.24 -11.36 -6.75
N ASN A 226 12.12 -12.63 -6.34
CA ASN A 226 11.45 -12.99 -5.08
C ASN A 226 12.19 -12.50 -3.83
N ASP A 227 13.49 -12.29 -3.92
CA ASP A 227 14.34 -11.69 -2.87
C ASP A 227 14.39 -10.15 -2.94
N GLY A 228 13.60 -9.55 -3.82
CA GLY A 228 13.43 -8.11 -3.89
C GLY A 228 14.49 -7.35 -4.69
N GLN A 229 15.29 -8.05 -5.49
CA GLN A 229 16.25 -7.39 -6.37
C GLN A 229 15.57 -6.91 -7.65
N TYR A 230 16.00 -5.74 -8.17
CA TYR A 230 15.60 -5.30 -9.49
C TYR A 230 16.48 -5.93 -10.56
N VAL A 231 15.84 -6.50 -11.57
CA VAL A 231 16.52 -7.07 -12.74
C VAL A 231 15.92 -6.50 -14.01
N VAL A 232 16.73 -6.37 -15.06
CA VAL A 232 16.25 -5.92 -16.37
C VAL A 232 15.32 -6.97 -16.99
N THR A 233 14.29 -6.51 -17.68
CA THR A 233 13.44 -7.37 -18.50
C THR A 233 14.03 -7.49 -19.92
N ASN A 234 13.46 -8.38 -20.71
CA ASN A 234 13.82 -8.54 -22.13
C ASN A 234 13.46 -7.33 -23.02
N LEU A 235 12.87 -6.29 -22.46
CA LEU A 235 12.64 -5.01 -23.17
C LEU A 235 13.91 -4.17 -23.29
N LEU A 236 14.91 -4.40 -22.43
CA LEU A 236 16.19 -3.71 -22.47
C LEU A 236 17.26 -4.61 -23.09
N ALA A 237 18.14 -4.01 -23.88
CA ALA A 237 19.31 -4.71 -24.44
C ALA A 237 20.42 -4.98 -23.40
N GLY A 238 20.33 -4.36 -22.23
CA GLY A 238 21.27 -4.48 -21.12
C GLY A 238 20.87 -3.60 -19.94
N GLU A 239 21.66 -3.61 -18.89
CA GLU A 239 21.43 -2.78 -17.72
C GLU A 239 21.64 -1.29 -18.03
N ALA A 240 20.89 -0.44 -17.34
CA ALA A 240 21.10 1.00 -17.40
C ALA A 240 22.37 1.37 -16.62
N THR A 241 23.13 2.32 -17.18
CA THR A 241 24.25 2.96 -16.47
C THR A 241 23.76 4.26 -15.84
N VAL A 242 24.20 4.52 -14.60
CA VAL A 242 23.95 5.78 -13.91
C VAL A 242 25.26 6.57 -13.89
N GLU A 243 25.25 7.74 -14.52
CA GLU A 243 26.35 8.70 -14.45
C GLU A 243 25.93 9.86 -13.53
N VAL A 244 26.73 10.13 -12.52
CA VAL A 244 26.56 11.32 -11.67
C VAL A 244 27.33 12.46 -12.32
N LEU A 245 26.64 13.48 -12.79
CA LEU A 245 27.20 14.68 -13.41
C LEU A 245 27.58 15.73 -12.38
#